data_5015c8786d0b70e1ed557ba40cf1c5c3
#
_entry.id   5015c8786d0b70e1ed557ba40cf1c5c3
#
_cell.length_a   1.000
_cell.length_b   1.000
_cell.length_c   1.000
_cell.angle_alpha   90.00
_cell.angle_beta   90.00
_cell.angle_gamma   90.00
#
_symmetry.space_group_name_H-M   'P 1'
#
loop_
_entity.id
_entity.type
_entity.pdbx_description
1 polymer ?
#
loop_
_entity_poly.entity_id
_entity_poly.type
_entity_poly.pdbx_seq_one_letter_code
_entity_poly.pdbx_strand_id
1 'polypeptide(L)'
;MKKLISILIRYVPRKYLQQFSGVGLKALGVFYAGNKVECPICKSHYLQFLPYGRINPRPNALCPNCLSLERHRLIWLYLQEKTNFFQTKLNVLHIAPEPCFMKRFEKQHGDTYITADIESPLAKVKMDIHQIPFGENHFDVVLCNHVLEHVENDIKAMTEIKRVLKPGGWAILQVPFFSPVPDVTFEDASIIDPREREKIFGQDDHVRMFGKDYSKRIQRAGLKAEVNKFASELGETSAFINGIEKNEILYIGRK
;
A
#
# COMPACT_ATOMS: atom_id res chain seq x y z
N MET A 1 -1.77 -11.97 -26.28
CA MET A 1 -2.03 -10.94 -25.27
C MET A 1 -0.87 -10.77 -24.26
N LYS A 2 -0.38 -11.82 -23.57
CA LYS A 2 0.72 -11.69 -22.57
C LYS A 2 2.01 -11.05 -23.12
N LYS A 3 2.46 -11.40 -24.33
CA LYS A 3 3.65 -10.81 -24.98
C LYS A 3 3.48 -9.32 -25.32
N LEU A 4 2.30 -8.89 -25.75
CA LEU A 4 2.02 -7.48 -26.08
C LEU A 4 2.01 -6.60 -24.82
N ILE A 5 1.45 -7.11 -23.72
CA ILE A 5 1.41 -6.43 -22.43
C ILE A 5 2.84 -6.30 -21.85
N SER A 6 3.68 -7.33 -21.97
CA SER A 6 5.07 -7.27 -21.49
C SER A 6 5.92 -6.28 -22.29
N ILE A 7 5.68 -6.14 -23.60
CA ILE A 7 6.34 -5.16 -24.47
C ILE A 7 5.89 -3.73 -24.09
N LEU A 8 4.59 -3.51 -23.91
CA LEU A 8 4.05 -2.21 -23.47
C LEU A 8 4.63 -1.76 -22.11
N ILE A 9 4.70 -2.66 -21.14
CA ILE A 9 5.28 -2.37 -19.81
C ILE A 9 6.78 -2.05 -19.90
N ARG A 10 7.50 -2.63 -20.87
CA ARG A 10 8.94 -2.44 -21.02
C ARG A 10 9.34 -1.14 -21.72
N TYR A 11 8.49 -0.63 -22.63
CA TYR A 11 8.82 0.52 -23.48
C TYR A 11 7.99 1.78 -23.21
N VAL A 12 6.87 1.66 -22.47
CA VAL A 12 6.05 2.83 -22.12
C VAL A 12 6.46 3.32 -20.73
N PRO A 13 6.90 4.59 -20.60
CA PRO A 13 7.24 5.16 -19.30
C PRO A 13 6.11 4.99 -18.29
N ARG A 14 6.45 4.66 -17.04
CA ARG A 14 5.53 4.38 -15.93
C ARG A 14 4.42 5.45 -15.79
N LYS A 15 4.74 6.70 -16.09
CA LYS A 15 3.81 7.84 -16.11
C LYS A 15 2.62 7.64 -17.07
N TYR A 16 2.86 7.15 -18.28
CA TYR A 16 1.81 6.91 -19.27
C TYR A 16 1.04 5.64 -18.98
N LEU A 17 1.70 4.61 -18.49
CA LEU A 17 1.03 3.39 -18.03
C LEU A 17 0.05 3.69 -16.90
N GLN A 18 0.40 4.54 -15.94
CA GLN A 18 -0.49 4.95 -14.85
C GLN A 18 -1.69 5.79 -15.33
N GLN A 19 -1.51 6.64 -16.35
CA GLN A 19 -2.60 7.45 -16.90
C GLN A 19 -3.56 6.67 -17.79
N PHE A 20 -3.07 5.75 -18.62
CA PHE A 20 -3.88 5.07 -19.65
C PHE A 20 -4.39 3.68 -19.23
N SER A 21 -3.73 3.01 -18.26
CA SER A 21 -4.20 1.72 -17.75
C SER A 21 -5.62 1.77 -17.16
N GLY A 22 -6.01 2.90 -16.59
CA GLY A 22 -7.32 3.09 -16.01
C GLY A 22 -8.49 3.01 -17.03
N VAL A 23 -8.30 3.50 -18.26
CA VAL A 23 -9.36 3.49 -19.27
C VAL A 23 -9.54 2.10 -19.88
N GLY A 24 -8.44 1.44 -20.21
CA GLY A 24 -8.48 0.08 -20.77
C GLY A 24 -9.02 -0.96 -19.77
N LEU A 25 -8.64 -0.83 -18.49
CA LEU A 25 -9.11 -1.74 -17.44
C LEU A 25 -10.58 -1.52 -17.09
N LYS A 26 -11.08 -0.27 -17.16
CA LYS A 26 -12.52 0.01 -17.03
C LYS A 26 -13.34 -0.63 -18.14
N ALA A 27 -12.87 -0.59 -19.38
CA ALA A 27 -13.54 -1.26 -20.51
C ALA A 27 -13.57 -2.79 -20.30
N LEU A 28 -12.47 -3.39 -19.83
CA LEU A 28 -12.44 -4.80 -19.44
C LEU A 28 -13.41 -5.10 -18.28
N GLY A 29 -13.61 -4.16 -17.37
CA GLY A 29 -14.55 -4.29 -16.24
C GLY A 29 -15.99 -4.58 -16.65
N VAL A 30 -16.42 -4.17 -17.87
CA VAL A 30 -17.75 -4.44 -18.40
C VAL A 30 -18.00 -5.95 -18.56
N PHE A 31 -16.98 -6.71 -18.97
CA PHE A 31 -17.07 -8.17 -19.10
C PHE A 31 -17.10 -8.90 -17.74
N TYR A 32 -16.77 -8.20 -16.67
CA TYR A 32 -16.80 -8.71 -15.30
C TYR A 32 -18.00 -8.17 -14.50
N ALA A 33 -18.92 -7.44 -15.14
CA ALA A 33 -20.09 -6.85 -14.49
C ALA A 33 -20.94 -7.93 -13.79
N GLY A 34 -21.37 -7.65 -12.56
CA GLY A 34 -22.17 -8.56 -11.73
C GLY A 34 -22.20 -8.11 -10.28
N ASN A 35 -22.79 -8.92 -9.39
CA ASN A 35 -23.06 -8.54 -7.99
C ASN A 35 -22.48 -9.53 -6.96
N LYS A 36 -21.43 -10.30 -7.32
CA LYS A 36 -20.81 -11.23 -6.39
C LYS A 36 -19.78 -10.57 -5.46
N VAL A 37 -19.08 -9.55 -5.98
CA VAL A 37 -18.10 -8.78 -5.22
C VAL A 37 -18.37 -7.28 -5.37
N GLU A 38 -18.07 -6.51 -4.33
CA GLU A 38 -18.19 -5.05 -4.28
C GLU A 38 -16.86 -4.44 -3.86
N CYS A 39 -16.40 -3.41 -4.58
CA CYS A 39 -15.26 -2.64 -4.13
C CYS A 39 -15.70 -1.62 -3.07
N PRO A 40 -15.26 -1.72 -1.80
CA PRO A 40 -15.71 -0.81 -0.75
C PRO A 40 -15.25 0.63 -0.99
N ILE A 41 -14.20 0.83 -1.80
CA ILE A 41 -13.63 2.14 -2.10
C ILE A 41 -14.46 2.88 -3.17
N CYS A 42 -14.78 2.25 -4.29
CA CYS A 42 -15.46 2.90 -5.41
C CYS A 42 -16.91 2.47 -5.62
N LYS A 43 -17.40 1.54 -4.79
CA LYS A 43 -18.78 1.02 -4.81
C LYS A 43 -19.18 0.34 -6.14
N SER A 44 -18.20 -0.09 -6.92
CA SER A 44 -18.46 -0.85 -8.16
C SER A 44 -18.62 -2.32 -7.85
N HIS A 45 -19.54 -2.96 -8.59
CA HIS A 45 -19.91 -4.37 -8.42
C HIS A 45 -19.44 -5.21 -9.60
N TYR A 46 -18.98 -6.43 -9.32
CA TYR A 46 -18.46 -7.36 -10.33
C TYR A 46 -18.83 -8.82 -10.00
N LEU A 47 -18.69 -9.71 -10.99
CA LEU A 47 -18.70 -11.16 -10.75
C LEU A 47 -17.45 -11.59 -9.99
N GLN A 48 -16.31 -10.94 -10.29
CA GLN A 48 -15.03 -11.07 -9.62
C GLN A 48 -14.15 -9.87 -10.01
N PHE A 49 -13.14 -9.57 -9.20
CA PHE A 49 -12.10 -8.62 -9.60
C PHE A 49 -11.11 -9.26 -10.57
N LEU A 50 -10.34 -8.43 -11.28
CA LEU A 50 -9.32 -8.90 -12.22
C LEU A 50 -8.15 -9.58 -11.47
N PRO A 51 -7.47 -10.54 -12.11
CA PRO A 51 -6.24 -11.10 -11.56
C PRO A 51 -5.11 -10.05 -11.54
N TYR A 52 -4.22 -10.14 -10.55
CA TYR A 52 -3.07 -9.24 -10.43
C TYR A 52 -1.80 -9.99 -9.98
N GLY A 53 -0.67 -9.67 -10.62
CA GLY A 53 0.66 -10.23 -10.36
C GLY A 53 1.36 -10.65 -11.65
N ARG A 54 2.70 -10.55 -11.68
CA ARG A 54 3.51 -10.88 -12.86
C ARG A 54 3.78 -12.38 -12.99
N ILE A 55 4.23 -13.01 -11.93
CA ILE A 55 4.70 -14.41 -11.93
C ILE A 55 3.55 -15.35 -11.56
N ASN A 56 2.93 -15.13 -10.41
CA ASN A 56 1.78 -15.90 -9.90
C ASN A 56 0.60 -14.95 -9.69
N PRO A 57 -0.23 -14.69 -10.72
CA PRO A 57 -1.34 -13.76 -10.60
C PRO A 57 -2.38 -14.29 -9.60
N ARG A 58 -2.66 -13.47 -8.58
CA ARG A 58 -3.74 -13.75 -7.62
C ARG A 58 -5.08 -13.47 -8.29
N PRO A 59 -6.03 -14.41 -8.24
CA PRO A 59 -7.39 -14.18 -8.74
C PRO A 59 -8.12 -13.18 -7.83
N ASN A 60 -9.14 -12.54 -8.33
CA ASN A 60 -10.03 -11.64 -7.56
C ASN A 60 -9.30 -10.49 -6.84
N ALA A 61 -8.23 -9.95 -7.43
CA ALA A 61 -7.31 -9.03 -6.77
C ALA A 61 -7.56 -7.56 -7.13
N LEU A 62 -7.60 -7.20 -8.42
CA LEU A 62 -7.58 -5.82 -8.90
C LEU A 62 -8.99 -5.32 -9.28
N CYS A 63 -9.46 -4.26 -8.62
CA CYS A 63 -10.70 -3.59 -9.02
C CYS A 63 -10.51 -2.88 -10.37
N PRO A 64 -11.31 -3.21 -11.42
CA PRO A 64 -11.15 -2.60 -12.74
C PRO A 64 -11.41 -1.09 -12.76
N ASN A 65 -12.25 -0.58 -11.84
CA ASN A 65 -12.65 0.82 -11.83
C ASN A 65 -11.64 1.73 -11.11
N CYS A 66 -11.26 1.41 -9.87
CA CYS A 66 -10.39 2.28 -9.07
C CYS A 66 -8.97 1.75 -8.92
N LEU A 67 -8.65 0.58 -9.48
CA LEU A 67 -7.34 -0.09 -9.41
C LEU A 67 -6.90 -0.46 -8.00
N SER A 68 -7.83 -0.52 -7.05
CA SER A 68 -7.52 -1.01 -5.70
C SER A 68 -7.21 -2.50 -5.71
N LEU A 69 -6.24 -2.89 -4.91
CA LEU A 69 -5.91 -4.27 -4.57
C LEU A 69 -6.53 -4.67 -3.23
N GLU A 70 -6.40 -5.94 -2.88
CA GLU A 70 -6.91 -6.55 -1.64
C GLU A 70 -6.52 -5.73 -0.41
N ARG A 71 -5.22 -5.42 -0.28
CA ARG A 71 -4.66 -4.61 0.83
C ARG A 71 -5.24 -3.20 0.91
N HIS A 72 -5.52 -2.56 -0.25
CA HIS A 72 -6.12 -1.22 -0.27
C HIS A 72 -7.56 -1.26 0.25
N ARG A 73 -8.33 -2.30 -0.11
CA ARG A 73 -9.69 -2.47 0.37
C ARG A 73 -9.73 -2.80 1.86
N LEU A 74 -8.76 -3.58 2.35
CA LEU A 74 -8.59 -3.84 3.78
C LEU A 74 -8.28 -2.56 4.56
N ILE A 75 -7.30 -1.77 4.11
CA ILE A 75 -6.96 -0.48 4.71
C ILE A 75 -8.18 0.44 4.73
N TRP A 76 -8.91 0.52 3.63
CA TRP A 76 -10.12 1.35 3.54
C TRP A 76 -11.16 0.97 4.59
N LEU A 77 -11.49 -0.30 4.72
CA LEU A 77 -12.45 -0.78 5.73
C LEU A 77 -11.93 -0.56 7.14
N TYR A 78 -10.66 -0.81 7.40
CA TYR A 78 -10.05 -0.51 8.70
C TYR A 78 -10.18 0.98 9.06
N LEU A 79 -9.89 1.88 8.13
CA LEU A 79 -10.03 3.31 8.32
C LEU A 79 -11.49 3.72 8.64
N GLN A 80 -12.45 3.06 8.00
CA GLN A 80 -13.88 3.31 8.22
C GLN A 80 -14.41 2.79 9.56
N GLU A 81 -14.00 1.57 9.94
CA GLU A 81 -14.64 0.84 11.04
C GLU A 81 -13.88 0.95 12.36
N LYS A 82 -12.55 1.11 12.30
CA LYS A 82 -11.68 1.04 13.49
C LYS A 82 -11.03 2.39 13.85
N THR A 83 -11.27 3.43 13.06
CA THR A 83 -10.67 4.75 13.30
C THR A 83 -11.68 5.88 13.06
N ASN A 84 -11.30 7.08 13.47
CA ASN A 84 -12.07 8.31 13.18
C ASN A 84 -11.66 8.99 11.86
N PHE A 85 -10.94 8.27 10.97
CA PHE A 85 -10.33 8.84 9.77
C PHE A 85 -11.33 9.58 8.86
N PHE A 86 -12.54 9.05 8.70
CA PHE A 86 -13.58 9.66 7.89
C PHE A 86 -14.59 10.53 8.68
N GLN A 87 -14.39 10.66 9.99
CA GLN A 87 -15.31 11.39 10.88
C GLN A 87 -14.78 12.77 11.25
N THR A 88 -13.46 12.94 11.24
CA THR A 88 -12.79 14.18 11.63
C THR A 88 -11.79 14.62 10.55
N LYS A 89 -11.52 15.92 10.47
CA LYS A 89 -10.45 16.45 9.62
C LYS A 89 -9.10 16.21 10.31
N LEU A 90 -8.23 15.44 9.70
CA LEU A 90 -6.92 15.05 10.22
C LEU A 90 -5.79 15.61 9.35
N ASN A 91 -4.62 15.83 9.93
CA ASN A 91 -3.39 16.06 9.18
C ASN A 91 -2.84 14.69 8.75
N VAL A 92 -2.87 14.42 7.46
CA VAL A 92 -2.51 13.11 6.90
C VAL A 92 -1.33 13.25 5.96
N LEU A 93 -0.27 12.47 6.19
CA LEU A 93 0.82 12.27 5.24
C LEU A 93 0.62 10.92 4.53
N HIS A 94 0.52 10.94 3.22
CA HIS A 94 0.40 9.74 2.39
C HIS A 94 1.65 9.60 1.52
N ILE A 95 2.52 8.70 1.91
CA ILE A 95 3.80 8.41 1.25
C ILE A 95 3.55 7.40 0.13
N ALA A 96 4.11 7.62 -1.06
CA ALA A 96 3.88 6.84 -2.28
C ALA A 96 2.37 6.65 -2.57
N PRO A 97 1.61 7.75 -2.79
CA PRO A 97 0.16 7.74 -2.70
C PRO A 97 -0.50 6.87 -3.77
N GLU A 98 -1.41 6.00 -3.31
CA GLU A 98 -2.18 5.14 -4.19
C GLU A 98 -3.38 5.90 -4.80
N PRO A 99 -3.53 5.86 -6.14
CA PRO A 99 -4.58 6.61 -6.84
C PRO A 99 -6.02 6.29 -6.38
N CYS A 100 -6.26 5.08 -5.89
CA CYS A 100 -7.59 4.67 -5.41
C CYS A 100 -8.05 5.45 -4.16
N PHE A 101 -7.13 6.00 -3.38
CA PHE A 101 -7.40 6.76 -2.16
C PHE A 101 -7.41 8.27 -2.38
N MET A 102 -6.52 8.79 -3.23
CA MET A 102 -6.16 10.21 -3.30
C MET A 102 -7.36 11.17 -3.31
N LYS A 103 -8.25 11.05 -4.31
CA LYS A 103 -9.41 11.96 -4.44
C LYS A 103 -10.36 11.90 -3.24
N ARG A 104 -10.47 10.72 -2.60
CA ARG A 104 -11.37 10.51 -1.45
C ARG A 104 -10.80 11.09 -0.18
N PHE A 105 -9.50 10.91 0.04
CA PHE A 105 -8.80 11.48 1.19
C PHE A 105 -8.66 13.00 1.06
N GLU A 106 -8.43 13.49 -0.16
CA GLU A 106 -8.43 14.94 -0.42
C GLU A 106 -9.81 15.57 -0.18
N LYS A 107 -10.90 14.91 -0.59
CA LYS A 107 -12.26 15.35 -0.28
C LYS A 107 -12.53 15.37 1.23
N GLN A 108 -12.00 14.41 1.99
CA GLN A 108 -12.20 14.29 3.44
C GLN A 108 -11.40 15.30 4.24
N HIS A 109 -10.11 15.46 3.91
CA HIS A 109 -9.17 16.22 4.72
C HIS A 109 -8.76 17.57 4.10
N GLY A 110 -8.98 17.77 2.78
CA GLY A 110 -8.65 19.02 2.08
C GLY A 110 -7.15 19.31 2.10
N ASP A 111 -6.79 20.54 2.47
CA ASP A 111 -5.40 21.01 2.47
C ASP A 111 -4.49 20.34 3.51
N THR A 112 -5.09 19.65 4.49
CA THR A 112 -4.32 18.90 5.50
C THR A 112 -3.97 17.48 5.05
N TYR A 113 -4.42 17.06 3.84
CA TYR A 113 -3.99 15.84 3.17
C TYR A 113 -2.80 16.14 2.27
N ILE A 114 -1.63 15.66 2.67
CA ILE A 114 -0.37 15.81 1.97
C ILE A 114 0.03 14.48 1.35
N THR A 115 0.29 14.48 0.05
CA THR A 115 0.88 13.34 -0.66
C THR A 115 2.34 13.60 -0.91
N ALA A 116 3.18 12.61 -0.69
CA ALA A 116 4.63 12.73 -0.83
C ALA A 116 5.27 11.50 -1.47
N ASP A 117 6.27 11.71 -2.31
CA ASP A 117 7.01 10.64 -2.99
C ASP A 117 8.37 11.17 -3.46
N ILE A 118 9.31 10.26 -3.70
CA ILE A 118 10.64 10.65 -4.18
C ILE A 118 10.64 11.02 -5.68
N GLU A 119 9.78 10.39 -6.49
CA GLU A 119 9.77 10.53 -7.94
C GLU A 119 8.38 10.73 -8.56
N SER A 120 7.32 10.26 -7.90
CA SER A 120 5.98 10.26 -8.47
C SER A 120 5.46 11.67 -8.75
N PRO A 121 5.01 11.97 -9.98
CA PRO A 121 4.39 13.26 -10.31
C PRO A 121 2.99 13.43 -9.70
N LEU A 122 2.44 12.39 -9.07
CA LEU A 122 1.14 12.43 -8.40
C LEU A 122 1.24 13.00 -6.98
N ALA A 123 2.44 13.06 -6.42
CA ALA A 123 2.68 13.59 -5.08
C ALA A 123 2.76 15.12 -5.10
N LYS A 124 2.17 15.77 -4.08
CA LYS A 124 2.26 17.23 -3.88
C LYS A 124 3.65 17.66 -3.41
N VAL A 125 4.34 16.77 -2.67
CA VAL A 125 5.67 17.05 -2.11
C VAL A 125 6.65 16.00 -2.62
N LYS A 126 7.76 16.45 -3.20
CA LYS A 126 8.89 15.58 -3.51
C LYS A 126 9.75 15.46 -2.26
N MET A 127 9.94 14.24 -1.75
CA MET A 127 10.72 14.01 -0.53
C MET A 127 11.35 12.62 -0.47
N ASP A 128 12.47 12.53 0.24
CA ASP A 128 13.03 11.28 0.74
C ASP A 128 12.42 10.96 2.12
N ILE A 129 11.95 9.74 2.30
CA ILE A 129 11.37 9.28 3.58
C ILE A 129 12.38 9.27 4.74
N HIS A 130 13.70 9.23 4.43
CA HIS A 130 14.74 9.32 5.45
C HIS A 130 14.95 10.73 6.00
N GLN A 131 14.33 11.75 5.38
CA GLN A 131 14.39 13.15 5.79
C GLN A 131 13.07 13.85 5.42
N ILE A 132 12.03 13.61 6.21
CA ILE A 132 10.69 14.15 5.96
C ILE A 132 10.70 15.67 6.24
N PRO A 133 10.40 16.55 5.23
CA PRO A 133 10.56 18.00 5.33
C PRO A 133 9.40 18.68 6.10
N PHE A 134 8.99 18.08 7.21
CA PHE A 134 7.97 18.60 8.12
C PHE A 134 8.49 18.59 9.56
N GLY A 135 8.00 19.52 10.36
CA GLY A 135 8.35 19.59 11.78
C GLY A 135 7.89 18.37 12.57
N GLU A 136 8.40 18.25 13.80
CA GLU A 136 7.91 17.23 14.74
C GLU A 136 6.43 17.44 15.07
N ASN A 137 5.73 16.34 15.38
CA ASN A 137 4.34 16.38 15.84
C ASN A 137 3.39 17.11 14.88
N HIS A 138 3.57 16.91 13.58
CA HIS A 138 2.78 17.59 12.54
C HIS A 138 1.55 16.80 12.09
N PHE A 139 1.67 15.47 11.93
CA PHE A 139 0.62 14.62 11.38
C PHE A 139 -0.11 13.79 12.43
N ASP A 140 -1.42 13.65 12.27
CA ASP A 140 -2.24 12.73 13.05
C ASP A 140 -2.08 11.29 12.52
N VAL A 141 -1.95 11.16 11.19
CA VAL A 141 -1.86 9.88 10.50
C VAL A 141 -0.79 9.91 9.41
N VAL A 142 -0.01 8.82 9.32
CA VAL A 142 0.90 8.57 8.19
C VAL A 142 0.52 7.26 7.51
N LEU A 143 0.38 7.27 6.19
CA LEU A 143 0.19 6.08 5.38
C LEU A 143 1.48 5.81 4.60
N CYS A 144 2.08 4.64 4.82
CA CYS A 144 3.32 4.20 4.20
C CYS A 144 3.16 2.72 3.80
N ASN A 145 2.65 2.51 2.59
CA ASN A 145 2.28 1.19 2.12
C ASN A 145 3.22 0.76 0.99
N HIS A 146 3.90 -0.37 1.16
CA HIS A 146 4.83 -0.91 0.16
C HIS A 146 5.90 0.11 -0.28
N VAL A 147 6.58 0.69 0.70
CA VAL A 147 7.69 1.63 0.54
C VAL A 147 8.96 1.13 1.23
N LEU A 148 8.81 0.55 2.42
CA LEU A 148 9.95 0.21 3.28
C LEU A 148 10.83 -0.92 2.72
N GLU A 149 10.32 -1.72 1.81
CA GLU A 149 11.08 -2.72 1.06
C GLU A 149 12.04 -2.13 0.02
N HIS A 150 11.82 -0.88 -0.39
CA HIS A 150 12.61 -0.19 -1.42
C HIS A 150 13.67 0.75 -0.85
N VAL A 151 13.55 1.14 0.43
CA VAL A 151 14.43 2.16 1.03
C VAL A 151 15.68 1.54 1.63
N GLU A 152 16.79 2.27 1.63
CA GLU A 152 18.07 1.78 2.15
C GLU A 152 17.99 1.43 3.64
N ASN A 153 17.36 2.28 4.45
CA ASN A 153 17.26 2.10 5.91
C ASN A 153 15.82 2.29 6.39
N ASP A 154 15.09 1.19 6.54
CA ASP A 154 13.70 1.20 6.98
C ASP A 154 13.52 1.67 8.43
N ILE A 155 14.49 1.40 9.31
CA ILE A 155 14.45 1.87 10.70
C ILE A 155 14.53 3.40 10.74
N LYS A 156 15.47 3.99 9.97
CA LYS A 156 15.59 5.45 9.86
C LYS A 156 14.32 6.07 9.27
N ALA A 157 13.77 5.48 8.22
CA ALA A 157 12.52 5.92 7.61
C ALA A 157 11.35 5.90 8.62
N MET A 158 11.20 4.81 9.39
CA MET A 158 10.18 4.71 10.43
C MET A 158 10.44 5.66 11.61
N THR A 159 11.70 5.96 11.92
CA THR A 159 12.05 6.98 12.94
C THR A 159 11.63 8.38 12.51
N GLU A 160 11.79 8.73 11.24
CA GLU A 160 11.29 9.98 10.68
C GLU A 160 9.75 10.04 10.69
N ILE A 161 9.08 8.92 10.34
CA ILE A 161 7.62 8.81 10.49
C ILE A 161 7.20 9.07 11.93
N LYS A 162 7.87 8.45 12.91
CA LYS A 162 7.62 8.72 14.34
C LYS A 162 7.82 10.20 14.69
N ARG A 163 8.90 10.81 14.21
CA ARG A 163 9.21 12.21 14.50
C ARG A 163 8.07 13.13 14.09
N VAL A 164 7.57 12.96 12.87
CA VAL A 164 6.52 13.83 12.33
C VAL A 164 5.12 13.49 12.84
N LEU A 165 4.88 12.31 13.39
CA LEU A 165 3.61 11.97 14.04
C LEU A 165 3.43 12.78 15.34
N LYS A 166 2.21 13.25 15.60
CA LYS A 166 1.79 13.83 16.88
C LYS A 166 1.79 12.77 17.99
N PRO A 167 1.90 13.16 19.26
CA PRO A 167 1.57 12.27 20.37
C PRO A 167 0.16 11.71 20.20
N GLY A 168 0.00 10.36 20.29
CA GLY A 168 -1.24 9.66 20.00
C GLY A 168 -1.55 9.44 18.52
N GLY A 169 -0.72 9.98 17.61
CA GLY A 169 -0.80 9.71 16.17
C GLY A 169 -0.36 8.28 15.82
N TRP A 170 -0.70 7.86 14.61
CA TRP A 170 -0.41 6.50 14.16
C TRP A 170 -0.07 6.42 12.66
N ALA A 171 0.61 5.35 12.29
CA ALA A 171 0.94 5.08 10.90
C ALA A 171 0.50 3.67 10.49
N ILE A 172 -0.01 3.52 9.26
CA ILE A 172 -0.08 2.21 8.59
C ILE A 172 1.27 2.00 7.91
N LEU A 173 1.92 0.87 8.23
CA LEU A 173 3.26 0.51 7.77
C LEU A 173 3.20 -0.85 7.07
N GLN A 174 2.53 -0.89 5.91
CA GLN A 174 2.32 -2.15 5.18
C GLN A 174 3.51 -2.49 4.31
N VAL A 175 3.92 -3.76 4.37
CA VAL A 175 5.02 -4.32 3.58
C VAL A 175 4.62 -5.69 3.02
N PRO A 176 5.24 -6.17 1.92
CA PRO A 176 4.96 -7.50 1.40
C PRO A 176 5.63 -8.58 2.25
N PHE A 177 4.92 -9.68 2.46
CA PHE A 177 5.48 -10.92 3.00
C PHE A 177 5.41 -12.02 1.95
N PHE A 178 6.52 -12.69 1.72
CA PHE A 178 6.62 -13.80 0.78
C PHE A 178 6.64 -15.14 1.54
N SER A 179 5.84 -16.09 1.07
CA SER A 179 5.77 -17.42 1.70
C SER A 179 6.85 -18.35 1.14
N PRO A 180 7.59 -19.09 2.01
CA PRO A 180 7.52 -19.05 3.47
C PRO A 180 8.14 -17.77 4.06
N VAL A 181 7.45 -17.16 5.04
CA VAL A 181 7.95 -15.95 5.70
C VAL A 181 9.16 -16.31 6.59
N PRO A 182 10.35 -15.72 6.38
CA PRO A 182 11.51 -15.99 7.21
C PRO A 182 11.31 -15.49 8.65
N ASP A 183 12.02 -16.08 9.61
CA ASP A 183 11.92 -15.66 11.01
C ASP A 183 12.55 -14.28 11.25
N VAL A 184 13.59 -13.96 10.48
CA VAL A 184 14.32 -12.68 10.53
C VAL A 184 14.31 -12.04 9.15
N THR A 185 14.12 -10.73 9.09
CA THR A 185 14.22 -9.95 7.85
C THR A 185 15.59 -10.17 7.22
N PHE A 186 15.59 -10.57 5.95
CA PHE A 186 16.80 -10.76 5.16
C PHE A 186 17.06 -9.52 4.32
N GLU A 187 18.26 -8.96 4.46
CA GLU A 187 18.76 -7.84 3.67
C GLU A 187 20.27 -8.02 3.43
N ASP A 188 20.72 -7.75 2.20
CA ASP A 188 22.12 -7.83 1.81
C ASP A 188 22.42 -6.71 0.81
N ALA A 189 23.21 -5.73 1.25
CA ALA A 189 23.59 -4.58 0.45
C ALA A 189 24.50 -4.92 -0.75
N SER A 190 25.13 -6.11 -0.76
CA SER A 190 25.96 -6.58 -1.88
C SER A 190 25.14 -7.02 -3.10
N ILE A 191 23.84 -7.31 -2.90
CA ILE A 191 22.92 -7.71 -3.97
C ILE A 191 22.44 -6.44 -4.69
N ILE A 192 23.13 -6.06 -5.76
CA ILE A 192 22.86 -4.85 -6.53
C ILE A 192 22.23 -5.13 -7.90
N ASP A 193 22.40 -6.34 -8.44
CA ASP A 193 21.84 -6.73 -9.74
C ASP A 193 20.31 -6.84 -9.66
N PRO A 194 19.54 -6.13 -10.52
CA PRO A 194 18.07 -6.15 -10.47
C PRO A 194 17.46 -7.54 -10.67
N ARG A 195 18.07 -8.40 -11.47
CA ARG A 195 17.57 -9.76 -11.71
C ARG A 195 17.81 -10.67 -10.51
N GLU A 196 18.90 -10.43 -9.79
CA GLU A 196 19.19 -11.12 -8.54
C GLU A 196 18.24 -10.67 -7.44
N ARG A 197 17.98 -9.36 -7.32
CA ARG A 197 16.96 -8.81 -6.42
C ARG A 197 15.57 -9.40 -6.68
N GLU A 198 15.15 -9.48 -7.94
CA GLU A 198 13.85 -10.07 -8.31
C GLU A 198 13.74 -11.54 -7.85
N LYS A 199 14.82 -12.33 -7.96
CA LYS A 199 14.83 -13.72 -7.51
C LYS A 199 14.80 -13.86 -5.99
N ILE A 200 15.53 -12.99 -5.27
CA ILE A 200 15.74 -13.10 -3.82
C ILE A 200 14.64 -12.36 -3.06
N PHE A 201 14.34 -11.11 -3.47
CA PHE A 201 13.41 -10.23 -2.75
C PHE A 201 12.04 -10.12 -3.43
N GLY A 202 11.83 -10.78 -4.57
CA GLY A 202 10.55 -10.83 -5.29
C GLY A 202 10.30 -9.71 -6.29
N GLN A 203 11.09 -8.63 -6.27
CA GLN A 203 11.08 -7.55 -7.26
C GLN A 203 12.50 -7.00 -7.48
N ASP A 204 12.73 -6.41 -8.66
CA ASP A 204 14.02 -5.90 -9.12
C ASP A 204 14.51 -4.64 -8.36
N ASP A 205 13.62 -3.96 -7.66
CA ASP A 205 13.87 -2.75 -6.88
C ASP A 205 13.72 -2.95 -5.35
N HIS A 206 13.40 -4.16 -4.89
CA HIS A 206 13.43 -4.49 -3.47
C HIS A 206 14.87 -4.67 -2.98
N VAL A 207 15.14 -4.22 -1.76
CA VAL A 207 16.44 -4.34 -1.08
C VAL A 207 16.38 -5.24 0.14
N ARG A 208 15.20 -5.74 0.51
CA ARG A 208 14.97 -6.68 1.62
C ARG A 208 13.73 -7.52 1.44
N MET A 209 13.73 -8.65 2.15
CA MET A 209 12.59 -9.52 2.36
C MET A 209 12.24 -9.52 3.85
N PHE A 210 11.09 -8.93 4.20
CA PHE A 210 10.66 -8.83 5.60
C PHE A 210 10.33 -10.20 6.20
N GLY A 211 10.75 -10.37 7.46
CA GLY A 211 10.50 -11.56 8.27
C GLY A 211 9.47 -11.33 9.38
N LYS A 212 9.25 -12.38 10.19
CA LYS A 212 8.35 -12.34 11.37
C LYS A 212 8.78 -11.32 12.42
N ASP A 213 10.04 -10.86 12.36
CA ASP A 213 10.61 -9.82 13.22
C ASP A 213 10.18 -8.39 12.85
N TYR A 214 9.34 -8.21 11.81
CA TYR A 214 8.98 -6.87 11.34
C TYR A 214 8.37 -5.97 12.43
N SER A 215 7.54 -6.52 13.31
CA SER A 215 7.03 -5.75 14.46
C SER A 215 8.12 -5.26 15.40
N LYS A 216 9.22 -6.03 15.57
CA LYS A 216 10.39 -5.60 16.34
C LYS A 216 11.15 -4.48 15.63
N ARG A 217 11.18 -4.46 14.29
CA ARG A 217 11.77 -3.36 13.50
C ARG A 217 11.00 -2.05 13.71
N ILE A 218 9.66 -2.09 13.71
CA ILE A 218 8.81 -0.94 14.06
C ILE A 218 9.13 -0.44 15.50
N GLN A 219 9.29 -1.36 16.45
CA GLN A 219 9.65 -1.00 17.83
C GLN A 219 11.06 -0.38 17.93
N ARG A 220 12.03 -0.87 17.16
CA ARG A 220 13.39 -0.29 17.09
C ARG A 220 13.38 1.15 16.58
N ALA A 221 12.44 1.54 15.74
CA ALA A 221 12.22 2.93 15.33
C ALA A 221 11.52 3.77 16.43
N GLY A 222 11.19 3.17 17.57
CA GLY A 222 10.58 3.81 18.74
C GLY A 222 9.06 3.99 18.64
N LEU A 223 8.39 3.31 17.72
CA LEU A 223 6.93 3.23 17.63
C LEU A 223 6.43 2.02 18.44
N LYS A 224 5.24 2.12 19.02
CA LYS A 224 4.53 0.95 19.54
C LYS A 224 3.93 0.18 18.38
N ALA A 225 4.42 -1.03 18.12
CA ALA A 225 3.93 -1.89 17.04
C ALA A 225 2.61 -2.57 17.43
N GLU A 226 1.60 -2.46 16.57
CA GLU A 226 0.34 -3.18 16.64
C GLU A 226 0.25 -4.10 15.42
N VAL A 227 0.13 -5.42 15.66
CA VAL A 227 -0.10 -6.45 14.64
C VAL A 227 -1.60 -6.70 14.61
N ASN A 228 -2.29 -6.05 13.69
CA ASN A 228 -3.74 -6.01 13.65
C ASN A 228 -4.30 -7.06 12.68
N LYS A 229 -5.20 -7.93 13.17
CA LYS A 229 -5.82 -9.02 12.44
C LYS A 229 -7.23 -8.69 11.94
N PHE A 230 -7.52 -7.45 11.66
CA PHE A 230 -8.84 -6.97 11.23
C PHE A 230 -9.42 -7.75 10.04
N ALA A 231 -8.59 -8.19 9.09
CA ALA A 231 -9.06 -9.02 7.98
C ALA A 231 -9.76 -10.31 8.46
N SER A 232 -9.26 -10.94 9.53
CA SER A 232 -9.87 -12.14 10.11
C SER A 232 -11.18 -11.83 10.85
N GLU A 233 -11.35 -10.60 11.36
CA GLU A 233 -12.57 -10.15 12.05
C GLU A 233 -13.74 -9.90 11.10
N LEU A 234 -13.47 -9.60 9.81
CA LEU A 234 -14.51 -9.32 8.81
C LEU A 234 -15.42 -10.53 8.51
N GLY A 235 -15.00 -11.74 8.85
CA GLY A 235 -15.69 -12.97 8.50
C GLY A 235 -15.54 -13.34 7.01
N GLU A 236 -15.88 -14.59 6.67
CA GLU A 236 -15.64 -15.14 5.32
C GLU A 236 -16.45 -14.44 4.23
N THR A 237 -17.73 -14.22 4.50
CA THR A 237 -18.64 -13.59 3.53
C THR A 237 -18.20 -12.16 3.21
N SER A 238 -17.90 -11.35 4.23
CA SER A 238 -17.47 -9.96 4.02
C SER A 238 -16.10 -9.90 3.35
N ALA A 239 -15.13 -10.73 3.75
CA ALA A 239 -13.83 -10.81 3.11
C ALA A 239 -13.95 -11.19 1.62
N PHE A 240 -14.78 -12.18 1.29
CA PHE A 240 -15.04 -12.58 -0.09
C PHE A 240 -15.69 -11.46 -0.92
N ILE A 241 -16.79 -10.86 -0.41
CA ILE A 241 -17.50 -9.78 -1.11
C ILE A 241 -16.58 -8.62 -1.40
N ASN A 242 -15.74 -8.23 -0.44
CA ASN A 242 -14.80 -7.12 -0.60
C ASN A 242 -13.48 -7.52 -1.29
N GLY A 243 -13.31 -8.80 -1.65
CA GLY A 243 -12.09 -9.32 -2.28
C GLY A 243 -10.86 -9.09 -1.42
N ILE A 244 -10.95 -9.38 -0.12
CA ILE A 244 -9.88 -9.21 0.86
C ILE A 244 -9.28 -10.58 1.20
N GLU A 245 -7.96 -10.64 1.30
CA GLU A 245 -7.25 -11.79 1.81
C GLU A 245 -7.46 -11.92 3.31
N LYS A 246 -8.10 -13.01 3.76
CA LYS A 246 -8.55 -13.20 5.16
C LYS A 246 -7.41 -13.19 6.18
N ASN A 247 -6.23 -13.62 5.77
CA ASN A 247 -5.06 -13.71 6.65
C ASN A 247 -4.13 -12.49 6.55
N GLU A 248 -4.54 -11.46 5.79
CA GLU A 248 -3.77 -10.22 5.67
C GLU A 248 -3.68 -9.52 7.02
N ILE A 249 -2.47 -9.13 7.38
CA ILE A 249 -2.19 -8.43 8.64
C ILE A 249 -1.93 -6.96 8.34
N LEU A 250 -2.55 -6.07 9.11
CA LEU A 250 -2.20 -4.66 9.11
C LEU A 250 -1.16 -4.38 10.20
N TYR A 251 -0.05 -3.76 9.81
CA TYR A 251 0.96 -3.30 10.73
C TYR A 251 0.77 -1.81 11.01
N ILE A 252 0.60 -1.47 12.28
CA ILE A 252 0.32 -0.10 12.73
C ILE A 252 1.41 0.30 13.73
N GLY A 253 2.04 1.43 13.47
CA GLY A 253 2.96 2.07 14.41
C GLY A 253 2.27 3.22 15.14
N ARG A 254 2.26 3.22 16.48
CA ARG A 254 1.69 4.30 17.30
C ARG A 254 2.79 5.08 18.00
N LYS A 255 2.68 6.41 18.02
CA LYS A 255 3.56 7.30 18.79
C LYS A 255 3.06 7.54 20.19
#